data_ec07578791793c502878442612a7b6ce
#
_entry.id   ec07578791793c502878442612a7b6ce
#
_cell.length_a   1.000
_cell.length_b   1.000
_cell.length_c   1.000
_cell.angle_alpha   90.00
_cell.angle_beta   90.00
_cell.angle_gamma   90.00
#
_symmetry.space_group_name_H-M   'P 1'
#
loop_
_entity.id
_entity.type
_entity.pdbx_description
1 polymer ?
#
loop_
_entity_poly.entity_id
_entity_poly.type
_entity_poly.pdbx_seq_one_letter_code
_entity_poly.pdbx_strand_id
1 'polypeptide(L)'
;MNEEPARLKRRGSGLGRLLRRNKLLLAVGFALTAAMTVIPAGAANAAICSNQTGSNGSGMYYQMWSNGQGSACINLSGSNSYSTNWSGVGDFVAGLGWQPGSNETVSFNGNVSAGGGTTLISLYGWSTNPLVEYYVIEDDQGGGPSLGSFMGTTTSDGATYNIYEHQQVNQPCITGNNCTFEQYLAIRQGNTTSGTITT
;
A
#
# COMPACT_ATOMS: atom_id res chain seq x y z
N MET A 1 -28.05 33.71 -39.62
CA MET A 1 -27.19 34.90 -39.50
C MET A 1 -25.89 34.38 -38.90
N ASN A 2 -25.00 33.85 -39.68
CA ASN A 2 -23.94 34.52 -40.45
C ASN A 2 -23.24 35.57 -39.54
N GLU A 3 -22.01 35.39 -39.11
CA GLU A 3 -20.82 35.67 -39.90
C GLU A 3 -19.54 35.12 -39.27
N GLU A 4 -18.76 34.54 -40.12
CA GLU A 4 -17.31 34.27 -40.06
C GLU A 4 -16.54 35.52 -40.58
N PRO A 5 -15.26 35.49 -40.78
CA PRO A 5 -14.07 35.69 -39.91
C PRO A 5 -13.21 36.88 -40.39
N ALA A 6 -12.17 37.23 -39.70
CA ALA A 6 -11.15 38.11 -40.25
C ALA A 6 -9.73 37.55 -40.07
N ARG A 7 -9.17 37.29 -41.18
CA ARG A 7 -7.80 36.95 -41.58
C ARG A 7 -6.92 38.17 -41.75
N LEU A 8 -5.61 37.96 -41.77
CA LEU A 8 -4.49 38.71 -42.41
C LEU A 8 -3.64 39.53 -41.40
N LYS A 9 -2.32 39.63 -41.51
CA LYS A 9 -1.40 39.53 -42.66
C LYS A 9 0.05 39.38 -42.17
N ARG A 10 0.84 38.59 -42.93
CA ARG A 10 2.30 38.60 -42.93
C ARG A 10 2.87 39.92 -43.56
N ARG A 11 4.05 40.32 -43.08
CA ARG A 11 5.15 40.98 -43.84
C ARG A 11 6.36 40.93 -42.93
N GLY A 12 7.53 40.50 -43.25
CA GLY A 12 8.27 40.49 -44.49
C GLY A 12 9.51 41.40 -44.39
N SER A 13 10.70 40.75 -44.43
CA SER A 13 11.99 41.22 -44.95
C SER A 13 12.82 42.26 -44.14
N GLY A 14 14.12 41.91 -44.07
CA GLY A 14 15.19 42.86 -43.85
C GLY A 14 16.54 42.21 -43.57
N LEU A 15 17.30 41.86 -44.64
CA LEU A 15 18.71 41.50 -44.56
C LEU A 15 19.54 42.65 -44.03
N GLY A 16 20.50 42.38 -43.16
CA GLY A 16 21.56 43.30 -42.80
C GLY A 16 22.83 42.52 -42.42
N ARG A 17 23.68 42.21 -43.42
CA ARG A 17 25.06 41.78 -43.22
C ARG A 17 25.87 42.90 -42.62
N LEU A 18 26.59 42.63 -41.55
CA LEU A 18 27.84 43.36 -41.25
C LEU A 18 28.87 42.39 -40.68
N LEU A 19 29.88 42.14 -41.49
CA LEU A 19 31.17 41.59 -41.13
C LEU A 19 31.90 42.60 -40.21
N ARG A 20 32.45 42.17 -39.06
CA ARG A 20 33.73 42.67 -38.54
C ARG A 20 34.37 41.78 -37.48
N ARG A 21 35.55 41.28 -37.91
CA ARG A 21 36.84 41.16 -37.21
C ARG A 21 36.98 40.23 -36.01
N ASN A 22 37.76 39.23 -36.26
CA ASN A 22 38.50 38.37 -35.36
C ASN A 22 39.10 39.10 -34.14
N LYS A 23 38.78 38.61 -32.96
CA LYS A 23 39.70 38.58 -31.85
C LYS A 23 39.67 37.18 -31.26
N LEU A 24 40.79 36.49 -31.46
CA LEU A 24 41.09 35.19 -30.87
C LEU A 24 41.24 35.39 -29.37
N LEU A 25 40.24 35.07 -28.57
CA LEU A 25 40.34 34.93 -27.12
C LEU A 25 40.44 33.43 -26.86
N LEU A 26 41.62 33.03 -26.45
CA LEU A 26 41.89 31.69 -25.92
C LEU A 26 41.15 31.57 -24.61
N ALA A 27 39.94 31.03 -24.61
CA ALA A 27 39.24 30.62 -23.43
C ALA A 27 39.70 29.21 -23.05
N VAL A 28 40.53 29.13 -22.02
CA VAL A 28 40.84 27.85 -21.34
C VAL A 28 39.54 27.40 -20.68
N GLY A 29 38.82 26.54 -21.38
CA GLY A 29 37.64 25.90 -20.86
C GLY A 29 38.06 24.82 -19.84
N PHE A 30 37.89 25.12 -18.54
CA PHE A 30 37.81 24.09 -17.53
C PHE A 30 36.54 23.26 -17.80
N ALA A 31 36.73 22.09 -18.39
CA ALA A 31 35.66 21.10 -18.45
C ALA A 31 35.44 20.58 -17.04
N LEU A 32 34.45 21.12 -16.37
CA LEU A 32 33.89 20.52 -15.14
C LEU A 32 33.14 19.26 -15.59
N THR A 33 33.81 18.13 -15.58
CA THR A 33 33.12 16.84 -15.67
C THR A 33 32.37 16.65 -14.36
N ALA A 34 31.11 17.05 -14.35
CA ALA A 34 30.18 16.60 -13.31
C ALA A 34 30.10 15.07 -13.45
N ALA A 35 30.80 14.34 -12.57
CA ALA A 35 30.55 12.93 -12.39
C ALA A 35 29.12 12.81 -11.86
N MET A 36 28.16 12.54 -12.75
CA MET A 36 26.86 12.04 -12.32
C MET A 36 27.13 10.69 -11.68
N THR A 37 27.18 10.65 -10.34
CA THR A 37 26.99 9.43 -9.62
C THR A 37 25.59 8.96 -9.91
N VAL A 38 25.44 8.02 -10.80
CA VAL A 38 24.21 7.24 -10.95
C VAL A 38 24.08 6.49 -9.63
N ILE A 39 23.25 7.01 -8.73
CA ILE A 39 22.81 6.26 -7.56
C ILE A 39 21.98 5.12 -8.18
N PRO A 40 22.38 3.85 -8.04
CA PRO A 40 21.55 2.77 -8.51
C PRO A 40 20.21 2.94 -7.76
N ALA A 41 19.12 3.15 -8.51
CA ALA A 41 17.79 3.00 -7.95
C ALA A 41 17.79 1.61 -7.30
N GLY A 42 17.57 1.56 -5.99
CA GLY A 42 17.54 0.29 -5.27
C GLY A 42 16.66 -0.66 -6.05
N ALA A 43 17.15 -1.88 -6.31
CA ALA A 43 16.42 -2.85 -7.08
C ALA A 43 15.01 -2.94 -6.48
N ALA A 44 13.99 -2.58 -7.25
CA ALA A 44 12.62 -2.77 -6.83
C ALA A 44 12.47 -4.26 -6.56
N ASN A 45 12.13 -4.63 -5.32
CA ASN A 45 11.85 -6.02 -5.01
C ASN A 45 10.77 -6.52 -5.97
N ALA A 46 10.97 -7.69 -6.56
CA ALA A 46 9.96 -8.27 -7.42
C ALA A 46 8.65 -8.43 -6.64
N ALA A 47 7.53 -8.16 -7.31
CA ALA A 47 6.22 -8.35 -6.72
C ALA A 47 6.04 -9.80 -6.28
N ILE A 48 5.52 -10.02 -5.10
CA ILE A 48 5.23 -11.33 -4.53
C ILE A 48 3.75 -11.60 -4.77
N CYS A 49 3.45 -12.53 -5.67
CA CYS A 49 2.08 -12.86 -6.11
C CYS A 49 1.67 -14.30 -5.78
N SER A 50 2.46 -15.02 -4.99
CA SER A 50 2.15 -16.37 -4.52
C SER A 50 2.05 -16.41 -3.01
N ASN A 51 1.32 -17.41 -2.49
CA ASN A 51 1.19 -17.60 -1.04
C ASN A 51 2.54 -17.90 -0.44
N GLN A 52 3.06 -16.95 0.32
CA GLN A 52 4.33 -17.09 1.04
C GLN A 52 4.48 -16.08 2.17
N THR A 53 5.41 -16.40 3.03
CA THR A 53 5.84 -15.55 4.13
C THR A 53 7.35 -15.45 4.14
N GLY A 54 7.90 -14.45 4.80
CA GLY A 54 9.34 -14.27 4.92
C GLY A 54 9.73 -12.98 5.62
N SER A 55 11.00 -12.62 5.51
CA SER A 55 11.51 -11.32 5.97
C SER A 55 11.73 -10.38 4.80
N ASN A 56 11.41 -9.11 5.00
CA ASN A 56 11.65 -8.05 4.00
C ASN A 56 13.13 -7.61 3.89
N GLY A 57 14.06 -8.30 4.56
CA GLY A 57 15.47 -7.94 4.61
C GLY A 57 15.82 -6.85 5.63
N SER A 58 14.84 -6.19 6.22
CA SER A 58 15.01 -5.18 7.28
C SER A 58 14.52 -5.68 8.65
N GLY A 59 14.26 -6.98 8.77
CA GLY A 59 13.83 -7.63 10.01
C GLY A 59 12.32 -7.69 10.22
N MET A 60 11.50 -7.09 9.36
CA MET A 60 10.05 -7.26 9.42
C MET A 60 9.64 -8.54 8.69
N TYR A 61 8.70 -9.24 9.29
CA TYR A 61 7.98 -10.36 8.68
C TYR A 61 7.00 -9.82 7.65
N TYR A 62 6.81 -10.51 6.54
CA TYR A 62 5.73 -10.25 5.60
C TYR A 62 4.90 -11.51 5.35
N GLN A 63 3.65 -11.28 5.00
CA GLN A 63 2.73 -12.32 4.54
C GLN A 63 2.07 -11.88 3.24
N MET A 64 1.96 -12.81 2.31
CA MET A 64 1.08 -12.78 1.15
C MET A 64 0.32 -14.08 1.08
N TRP A 65 -1.00 -14.01 1.15
CA TRP A 65 -1.89 -15.16 1.02
C TRP A 65 -3.10 -14.77 0.15
N SER A 66 -3.56 -15.68 -0.67
CA SER A 66 -4.83 -15.56 -1.39
C SER A 66 -5.49 -16.93 -1.53
N ASN A 67 -6.79 -16.93 -1.72
CA ASN A 67 -7.57 -18.15 -1.98
C ASN A 67 -7.38 -18.72 -3.40
N GLY A 68 -6.53 -18.12 -4.22
CA GLY A 68 -6.18 -18.56 -5.57
C GLY A 68 -7.16 -18.13 -6.67
N GLN A 69 -8.18 -17.33 -6.34
CA GLN A 69 -9.04 -16.71 -7.35
C GLN A 69 -8.46 -15.36 -7.78
N GLY A 70 -8.50 -15.05 -9.07
CA GLY A 70 -7.98 -13.80 -9.60
C GLY A 70 -6.48 -13.61 -9.36
N SER A 71 -6.07 -12.40 -9.02
CA SER A 71 -4.67 -12.08 -8.70
C SER A 71 -4.57 -11.11 -7.53
N ALA A 72 -3.58 -11.32 -6.68
CA ALA A 72 -3.16 -10.38 -5.64
C ALA A 72 -1.65 -10.45 -5.47
N CYS A 73 -1.01 -9.29 -5.29
CA CYS A 73 0.43 -9.19 -5.11
C CYS A 73 0.75 -8.17 -4.03
N ILE A 74 1.82 -8.42 -3.28
CA ILE A 74 2.46 -7.44 -2.41
C ILE A 74 3.81 -7.00 -3.00
N ASN A 75 4.08 -5.70 -2.97
CA ASN A 75 5.36 -5.11 -3.34
C ASN A 75 5.97 -4.49 -2.08
N LEU A 76 7.05 -5.06 -1.61
CA LEU A 76 7.77 -4.56 -0.44
C LEU A 76 8.62 -3.36 -0.83
N SER A 77 8.60 -2.30 -0.04
CA SER A 77 9.32 -1.06 -0.29
C SER A 77 9.96 -0.53 0.99
N GLY A 78 11.29 -0.35 0.94
CA GLY A 78 12.03 0.09 2.13
C GLY A 78 11.93 -0.90 3.31
N SER A 79 12.03 -0.37 4.52
CA SER A 79 12.07 -1.17 5.74
C SER A 79 10.68 -1.49 6.33
N ASN A 80 9.69 -0.63 6.10
CA ASN A 80 8.40 -0.68 6.79
C ASN A 80 7.21 -0.24 5.92
N SER A 81 7.34 -0.33 4.61
CA SER A 81 6.26 0.02 3.71
C SER A 81 6.05 -1.04 2.63
N TYR A 82 4.83 -1.09 2.12
CA TYR A 82 4.44 -1.96 1.02
C TYR A 82 3.26 -1.37 0.26
N SER A 83 3.04 -1.90 -0.92
CA SER A 83 1.81 -1.69 -1.68
C SER A 83 1.23 -3.02 -2.15
N THR A 84 -0.06 -3.07 -2.33
CA THR A 84 -0.77 -4.22 -2.88
C THR A 84 -1.52 -3.83 -4.14
N ASN A 85 -1.64 -4.76 -5.06
CA ASN A 85 -2.50 -4.65 -6.22
C ASN A 85 -3.23 -5.99 -6.42
N TRP A 86 -4.51 -5.90 -6.75
CA TRP A 86 -5.35 -7.08 -6.90
C TRP A 86 -6.40 -6.88 -7.99
N SER A 87 -6.89 -7.99 -8.54
CA SER A 87 -7.96 -8.00 -9.53
C SER A 87 -8.71 -9.32 -9.49
N GLY A 88 -10.04 -9.25 -9.33
CA GLY A 88 -10.92 -10.42 -9.33
C GLY A 88 -10.59 -11.46 -8.27
N VAL A 89 -9.84 -11.08 -7.22
CA VAL A 89 -9.50 -11.97 -6.12
C VAL A 89 -10.73 -12.22 -5.24
N GLY A 90 -10.91 -13.45 -4.79
CA GLY A 90 -12.01 -13.78 -3.89
C GLY A 90 -11.69 -13.38 -2.45
N ASP A 91 -10.45 -13.67 -2.02
CA ASP A 91 -9.96 -13.31 -0.70
C ASP A 91 -8.44 -13.27 -0.69
N PHE A 92 -7.84 -12.31 0.02
CA PHE A 92 -6.40 -12.23 0.21
C PHE A 92 -6.02 -11.46 1.48
N VAL A 93 -4.86 -11.79 2.01
CA VAL A 93 -4.20 -11.07 3.10
C VAL A 93 -2.77 -10.72 2.68
N ALA A 94 -2.40 -9.46 2.82
CA ALA A 94 -1.06 -8.99 2.53
C ALA A 94 -0.62 -7.92 3.53
N GLY A 95 0.58 -8.05 4.09
CA GLY A 95 1.06 -7.09 5.07
C GLY A 95 2.47 -7.31 5.57
N LEU A 96 2.92 -6.35 6.36
CA LEU A 96 4.15 -6.39 7.15
C LEU A 96 3.81 -6.51 8.63
N GLY A 97 4.67 -7.15 9.40
CA GLY A 97 4.49 -7.33 10.84
C GLY A 97 5.64 -8.06 11.52
N TRP A 98 5.32 -8.85 12.50
CA TRP A 98 6.27 -9.58 13.35
C TRP A 98 5.90 -11.05 13.46
N GLN A 99 6.92 -11.91 13.55
CA GLN A 99 6.77 -13.33 13.84
C GLN A 99 7.91 -13.81 14.75
N PRO A 100 7.63 -14.19 16.01
CA PRO A 100 6.31 -14.09 16.66
C PRO A 100 5.87 -12.64 16.86
N GLY A 101 4.55 -12.45 16.99
CA GLY A 101 3.99 -11.18 17.43
C GLY A 101 4.23 -10.95 18.93
N SER A 102 4.18 -9.69 19.33
CA SER A 102 4.26 -9.24 20.73
C SER A 102 3.36 -8.02 20.91
N ASN A 103 3.27 -7.50 22.14
CA ASN A 103 2.63 -6.22 22.35
C ASN A 103 3.42 -5.12 21.66
N GLU A 104 2.81 -4.46 20.71
CA GLU A 104 3.44 -3.44 19.86
C GLU A 104 2.60 -2.18 19.83
N THR A 105 3.26 -1.06 19.58
CA THR A 105 2.59 0.18 19.19
C THR A 105 2.88 0.42 17.70
N VAL A 106 1.86 0.27 16.87
CA VAL A 106 1.97 0.33 15.42
C VAL A 106 1.44 1.67 14.93
N SER A 107 2.30 2.50 14.37
CA SER A 107 1.87 3.67 13.62
C SER A 107 1.71 3.29 12.15
N PHE A 108 0.57 3.65 11.57
CA PHE A 108 0.26 3.36 10.18
C PHE A 108 -0.20 4.61 9.43
N ASN A 109 0.08 4.62 8.15
CA ASN A 109 -0.42 5.62 7.21
C ASN A 109 -0.52 4.94 5.84
N GLY A 110 -1.69 4.91 5.28
CA GLY A 110 -1.95 4.27 4.00
C GLY A 110 -3.04 5.00 3.22
N ASN A 111 -3.35 4.47 2.07
CA ASN A 111 -4.54 4.82 1.33
C ASN A 111 -5.06 3.57 0.61
N VAL A 112 -6.34 3.53 0.35
CA VAL A 112 -7.01 2.46 -0.37
C VAL A 112 -7.73 3.04 -1.57
N SER A 113 -7.62 2.36 -2.70
CA SER A 113 -8.44 2.61 -3.88
C SER A 113 -8.96 1.27 -4.38
N ALA A 114 -10.13 0.87 -3.89
CA ALA A 114 -10.77 -0.38 -4.24
C ALA A 114 -11.83 -0.17 -5.32
N GLY A 115 -11.85 -1.04 -6.32
CA GLY A 115 -12.85 -1.02 -7.42
C GLY A 115 -14.14 -1.75 -7.09
N GLY A 116 -14.26 -2.35 -5.92
CA GLY A 116 -15.40 -3.14 -5.44
C GLY A 116 -14.98 -4.23 -4.46
N GLY A 117 -15.95 -4.89 -3.83
CA GLY A 117 -15.71 -5.84 -2.74
C GLY A 117 -15.35 -5.15 -1.42
N THR A 118 -15.16 -5.92 -0.37
CA THR A 118 -14.72 -5.44 0.94
C THR A 118 -13.20 -5.35 0.97
N THR A 119 -12.68 -4.20 1.39
CA THR A 119 -11.23 -3.98 1.57
C THR A 119 -10.99 -3.37 2.94
N LEU A 120 -10.05 -3.93 3.70
CA LEU A 120 -9.78 -3.54 5.07
C LEU A 120 -8.34 -3.03 5.22
N ILE A 121 -8.16 -1.95 5.99
CA ILE A 121 -6.88 -1.63 6.62
C ILE A 121 -7.00 -2.06 8.07
N SER A 122 -6.18 -3.01 8.48
CA SER A 122 -6.27 -3.58 9.82
C SER A 122 -4.92 -4.00 10.39
N LEU A 123 -4.80 -3.96 11.70
CA LEU A 123 -3.88 -4.85 12.39
C LEU A 123 -4.53 -6.24 12.39
N TYR A 124 -3.81 -7.22 11.87
CA TYR A 124 -4.27 -8.58 11.65
C TYR A 124 -3.31 -9.57 12.26
N GLY A 125 -3.81 -10.60 12.88
CA GLY A 125 -2.94 -11.61 13.44
C GLY A 125 -3.64 -12.89 13.88
N TRP A 126 -2.82 -13.81 14.35
CA TRP A 126 -3.20 -15.11 14.87
C TRP A 126 -2.54 -15.41 16.20
N SER A 127 -3.27 -16.06 17.09
CA SER A 127 -2.69 -16.87 18.14
C SER A 127 -2.86 -18.36 17.82
N THR A 128 -1.97 -19.21 18.32
CA THR A 128 -2.00 -20.65 18.02
C THR A 128 -2.38 -21.50 19.22
N ASN A 129 -2.48 -20.92 20.41
CA ASN A 129 -2.90 -21.61 21.63
C ASN A 129 -3.59 -20.61 22.61
N PRO A 130 -4.91 -20.46 22.54
CA PRO A 130 -5.86 -21.06 21.60
C PRO A 130 -5.66 -20.58 20.15
N LEU A 131 -6.22 -21.31 19.18
CA LEU A 131 -6.23 -20.88 17.78
C LEU A 131 -7.30 -19.81 17.59
N VAL A 132 -6.87 -18.59 17.36
CA VAL A 132 -7.72 -17.41 17.21
C VAL A 132 -7.19 -16.55 16.08
N GLU A 133 -8.08 -16.07 15.25
CA GLU A 133 -7.84 -15.02 14.27
C GLU A 133 -8.39 -13.70 14.79
N TYR A 134 -7.62 -12.61 14.68
CA TYR A 134 -8.09 -11.31 15.14
C TYR A 134 -7.78 -10.18 14.17
N TYR A 135 -8.67 -9.19 14.16
CA TYR A 135 -8.55 -7.96 13.39
C TYR A 135 -8.82 -6.75 14.27
N VAL A 136 -8.00 -5.72 14.17
CA VAL A 136 -8.34 -4.36 14.58
C VAL A 136 -8.47 -3.54 13.30
N ILE A 137 -9.70 -3.28 12.89
CA ILE A 137 -10.04 -2.70 11.59
C ILE A 137 -10.16 -1.19 11.75
N GLU A 138 -9.29 -0.46 11.06
CA GLU A 138 -9.22 1.00 11.08
C GLU A 138 -9.97 1.64 9.91
N ASP A 139 -9.95 0.99 8.75
CA ASP A 139 -10.70 1.40 7.57
C ASP A 139 -11.37 0.20 6.94
N ASP A 140 -12.64 0.35 6.64
CA ASP A 140 -13.41 -0.66 5.94
C ASP A 140 -14.14 -0.01 4.75
N GLN A 141 -13.87 -0.49 3.55
CA GLN A 141 -14.45 -0.01 2.31
C GLN A 141 -15.22 -1.13 1.63
N GLY A 142 -16.38 -0.81 1.09
CA GLY A 142 -17.17 -1.74 0.29
C GLY A 142 -18.17 -2.59 1.07
N GLY A 143 -18.51 -2.23 2.30
CA GLY A 143 -19.60 -2.83 3.07
C GLY A 143 -19.19 -3.66 4.29
N GLY A 144 -17.90 -3.66 4.61
CA GLY A 144 -17.37 -4.32 5.80
C GLY A 144 -17.32 -5.86 5.72
N PRO A 145 -16.67 -6.50 6.70
CA PRO A 145 -16.59 -7.94 6.80
C PRO A 145 -17.92 -8.56 7.28
N SER A 146 -18.05 -9.88 7.09
CA SER A 146 -19.14 -10.63 7.70
C SER A 146 -19.02 -10.59 9.23
N LEU A 147 -20.05 -10.10 9.88
CA LEU A 147 -20.09 -9.94 11.33
C LEU A 147 -20.69 -11.18 12.00
N GLY A 148 -20.15 -11.54 13.15
CA GLY A 148 -20.73 -12.51 14.05
C GLY A 148 -21.63 -11.87 15.11
N SER A 149 -21.55 -12.37 16.34
CA SER A 149 -22.26 -11.84 17.49
C SER A 149 -21.61 -10.54 17.99
N PHE A 150 -22.39 -9.50 18.19
CA PHE A 150 -21.91 -8.28 18.82
C PHE A 150 -21.61 -8.53 20.32
N MET A 151 -20.38 -8.25 20.71
CA MET A 151 -19.87 -8.50 22.06
C MET A 151 -19.81 -7.23 22.94
N GLY A 152 -19.99 -6.06 22.33
CA GLY A 152 -19.91 -4.78 23.05
C GLY A 152 -18.99 -3.79 22.36
N THR A 153 -18.58 -2.77 23.09
CA THR A 153 -17.67 -1.73 22.61
C THR A 153 -16.46 -1.59 23.52
N THR A 154 -15.34 -1.17 22.97
CA THR A 154 -14.16 -0.76 23.73
C THR A 154 -13.61 0.55 23.20
N THR A 155 -12.81 1.25 24.00
CA THR A 155 -12.11 2.46 23.59
C THR A 155 -10.61 2.23 23.74
N SER A 156 -9.85 2.45 22.67
CA SER A 156 -8.40 2.39 22.63
C SER A 156 -7.86 3.44 21.67
N ASP A 157 -6.68 4.00 21.99
CA ASP A 157 -5.96 4.96 21.14
C ASP A 157 -6.84 6.14 20.65
N GLY A 158 -7.77 6.58 21.51
CA GLY A 158 -8.68 7.68 21.22
C GLY A 158 -9.84 7.36 20.27
N ALA A 159 -10.06 6.09 19.96
CA ALA A 159 -11.16 5.61 19.13
C ALA A 159 -12.05 4.61 19.87
N THR A 160 -13.30 4.50 19.43
CA THR A 160 -14.25 3.47 19.90
C THR A 160 -14.37 2.38 18.85
N TYR A 161 -14.36 1.13 19.29
CA TYR A 161 -14.49 -0.05 18.45
C TYR A 161 -15.69 -0.88 18.85
N ASN A 162 -16.43 -1.35 17.86
CA ASN A 162 -17.44 -2.40 18.02
C ASN A 162 -16.74 -3.75 17.94
N ILE A 163 -16.98 -4.61 18.93
CA ILE A 163 -16.36 -5.94 19.01
C ILE A 163 -17.38 -6.98 18.55
N TYR A 164 -16.94 -7.84 17.65
CA TYR A 164 -17.72 -8.97 17.17
C TYR A 164 -16.91 -10.26 17.28
N GLU A 165 -17.60 -11.36 17.44
CA GLU A 165 -17.04 -12.71 17.52
C GLU A 165 -17.87 -13.67 16.68
N HIS A 166 -17.21 -14.54 15.92
CA HIS A 166 -17.86 -15.69 15.34
C HIS A 166 -16.87 -16.86 15.13
N GLN A 167 -17.42 -18.06 15.09
CA GLN A 167 -16.62 -19.25 14.84
C GLN A 167 -16.51 -19.52 13.35
N GLN A 168 -15.29 -19.68 12.89
CA GLN A 168 -14.96 -20.17 11.57
C GLN A 168 -14.82 -21.69 11.60
N VAL A 169 -15.48 -22.39 10.68
CA VAL A 169 -15.50 -23.87 10.62
C VAL A 169 -15.00 -24.32 9.25
N ASN A 170 -14.04 -25.25 9.24
CA ASN A 170 -13.42 -25.79 8.04
C ASN A 170 -12.82 -24.71 7.10
N GLN A 171 -12.22 -23.68 7.68
CA GLN A 171 -11.59 -22.59 6.96
C GLN A 171 -10.07 -22.71 6.96
N PRO A 172 -9.37 -22.10 5.98
CA PRO A 172 -7.93 -21.93 6.05
C PRO A 172 -7.52 -21.17 7.30
N CYS A 173 -6.43 -21.60 7.92
CA CYS A 173 -5.88 -20.95 9.11
C CYS A 173 -4.34 -20.95 9.07
N ILE A 174 -3.73 -20.30 10.06
CA ILE A 174 -2.26 -20.21 10.15
C ILE A 174 -1.57 -21.59 10.31
N THR A 175 -2.29 -22.62 10.76
CA THR A 175 -1.76 -23.96 10.99
C THR A 175 -2.22 -24.99 9.96
N GLY A 176 -3.12 -24.64 9.03
CA GLY A 176 -3.62 -25.61 8.03
C GLY A 176 -4.80 -25.08 7.21
N ASN A 177 -5.44 -25.99 6.46
CA ASN A 177 -6.48 -25.62 5.50
C ASN A 177 -7.92 -25.90 5.96
N ASN A 178 -8.08 -26.69 7.03
CA ASN A 178 -9.40 -27.13 7.52
C ASN A 178 -9.44 -26.98 9.05
N CYS A 179 -9.44 -25.74 9.50
CA CYS A 179 -9.42 -25.40 10.91
C CYS A 179 -10.81 -24.97 11.41
N THR A 180 -11.03 -25.14 12.69
CA THR A 180 -12.12 -24.47 13.42
C THR A 180 -11.48 -23.55 14.45
N PHE A 181 -11.84 -22.27 14.42
CA PHE A 181 -11.25 -21.26 15.27
C PHE A 181 -12.24 -20.12 15.54
N GLU A 182 -12.01 -19.40 16.63
CA GLU A 182 -12.73 -18.15 16.90
C GLU A 182 -12.07 -16.99 16.13
N GLN A 183 -12.90 -16.13 15.56
CA GLN A 183 -12.48 -14.91 14.87
C GLN A 183 -13.06 -13.71 15.63
N TYR A 184 -12.17 -12.77 15.99
CA TYR A 184 -12.54 -11.52 16.65
C TYR A 184 -12.32 -10.34 15.71
N LEU A 185 -13.32 -9.48 15.62
CA LEU A 185 -13.29 -8.26 14.85
C LEU A 185 -13.49 -7.06 15.76
N ALA A 186 -12.50 -6.20 15.90
CA ALA A 186 -12.62 -4.89 16.51
C ALA A 186 -12.75 -3.86 15.39
N ILE A 187 -13.94 -3.32 15.15
CA ILE A 187 -14.23 -2.41 14.05
C ILE A 187 -14.34 -0.99 14.57
N ARG A 188 -13.47 -0.11 14.11
CA ARG A 188 -13.44 1.30 14.49
C ARG A 188 -14.73 2.01 14.08
N GLN A 189 -15.28 2.81 14.98
CA GLN A 189 -16.37 3.72 14.66
C GLN A 189 -15.80 4.94 13.93
N GLY A 190 -16.08 5.03 12.64
CA GLY A 190 -15.50 6.03 11.74
C GLY A 190 -14.12 5.62 11.22
N ASN A 191 -14.04 5.49 9.92
CA ASN A 191 -12.87 5.00 9.19
C ASN A 191 -11.69 5.97 9.25
N THR A 192 -10.47 5.42 9.31
CA THR A 192 -9.23 6.20 9.16
C THR A 192 -8.18 5.38 8.42
N THR A 193 -7.39 6.05 7.60
CA THR A 193 -6.26 5.44 6.88
C THR A 193 -4.92 5.76 7.51
N SER A 194 -4.93 6.42 8.67
CA SER A 194 -3.70 6.72 9.43
C SER A 194 -3.98 6.82 10.93
N GLY A 195 -3.01 6.42 11.73
CA GLY A 195 -3.15 6.43 13.18
C GLY A 195 -2.09 5.62 13.90
N THR A 196 -2.41 5.29 15.13
CA THR A 196 -1.60 4.42 15.99
C THR A 196 -2.53 3.40 16.65
N ILE A 197 -2.09 2.15 16.68
CA ILE A 197 -2.75 1.03 17.37
C ILE A 197 -1.78 0.50 18.41
N THR A 198 -2.24 0.36 19.65
CA THR A 198 -1.50 -0.28 20.74
C THR A 198 -2.18 -1.62 21.08
N THR A 199 -1.39 -2.71 21.06
CA THR A 199 -1.85 -4.09 21.33
C THR A 199 -1.38 -4.58 22.68
#